data_fabe36ba4c67b1c994d5b73031f4eec6
#
_entry.id   fabe36ba4c67b1c994d5b73031f4eec6
#
_cell.length_a   1.000
_cell.length_b   1.000
_cell.length_c   1.000
_cell.angle_alpha   90.00
_cell.angle_beta   90.00
_cell.angle_gamma   90.00
#
_symmetry.space_group_name_H-M   'P 1'
#
loop_
_entity.id
_entity.type
_entity.pdbx_description
1 polymer ?
#
loop_
_entity_poly.entity_id
_entity_poly.type
_entity_poly.pdbx_seq_one_letter_code
_entity_poly.pdbx_strand_id
1 'polypeptide(L)'
;MNETMKNLVVRTLSGLVLAAVVLGAIVWSQWSFGALLAALLVGGMYEFYTLAGKQGNAPQRVVGLVAGIVLFALNLAFVSDDIEILGDARQAFGCGLAFLLLLLPAMFICELYRRGENPASGIGTTIMGICYVALPLSLMCYIPIGGSDTWKPWIMVAYIFIIWANDVFA
;
A
#
# COMPACT_ATOMS: atom_id res chain seq x y z
N MET A 1 4.56 3.51 -40.56
CA MET A 1 5.12 3.43 -39.19
C MET A 1 4.91 1.99 -38.74
N ASN A 2 5.99 1.22 -38.58
CA ASN A 2 5.93 -0.22 -38.29
C ASN A 2 5.23 -0.44 -36.92
N GLU A 3 4.50 -1.55 -36.77
CA GLU A 3 3.79 -1.96 -35.55
C GLU A 3 4.70 -1.93 -34.32
N THR A 4 5.96 -2.35 -34.48
CA THR A 4 7.00 -2.32 -33.45
C THR A 4 7.31 -0.90 -32.99
N MET A 5 7.38 0.07 -33.88
CA MET A 5 7.60 1.48 -33.56
C MET A 5 6.42 2.09 -32.81
N LYS A 6 5.18 1.76 -33.19
CA LYS A 6 3.97 2.19 -32.46
C LYS A 6 3.97 1.65 -31.03
N ASN A 7 4.26 0.37 -30.87
CA ASN A 7 4.31 -0.25 -29.53
C ASN A 7 5.41 0.34 -28.65
N LEU A 8 6.57 0.67 -29.22
CA LEU A 8 7.66 1.32 -28.50
C LEU A 8 7.25 2.73 -28.03
N VAL A 9 6.68 3.53 -28.93
CA VAL A 9 6.22 4.90 -28.61
C VAL A 9 5.14 4.87 -27.53
N VAL A 10 4.16 3.97 -27.61
CA VAL A 10 3.10 3.84 -26.62
C VAL A 10 3.67 3.45 -25.26
N ARG A 11 4.60 2.51 -25.20
CA ARG A 11 5.26 2.09 -23.94
C ARG A 11 6.08 3.22 -23.33
N THR A 12 6.86 3.94 -24.15
CA THR A 12 7.67 5.07 -23.67
C THR A 12 6.78 6.20 -23.17
N LEU A 13 5.71 6.54 -23.91
CA LEU A 13 4.79 7.57 -23.51
C LEU A 13 4.03 7.22 -22.23
N SER A 14 3.54 5.99 -22.10
CA SER A 14 2.86 5.53 -20.87
C SER A 14 3.80 5.53 -19.65
N GLY A 15 5.05 5.11 -19.82
CA GLY A 15 6.07 5.18 -18.78
C GLY A 15 6.38 6.60 -18.33
N LEU A 16 6.49 7.54 -19.29
CA LEU A 16 6.74 8.95 -19.02
C LEU A 16 5.56 9.62 -18.30
N VAL A 17 4.33 9.31 -18.70
CA VAL A 17 3.11 9.78 -18.02
C VAL A 17 3.06 9.24 -16.59
N LEU A 18 3.34 7.95 -16.39
CA LEU A 18 3.36 7.35 -15.07
C LEU A 18 4.43 8.02 -14.17
N ALA A 19 5.63 8.22 -14.70
CA ALA A 19 6.70 8.91 -13.98
C ALA A 19 6.30 10.34 -13.60
N ALA A 20 5.68 11.09 -14.52
CA ALA A 20 5.21 12.44 -14.26
C ALA A 20 4.11 12.48 -13.18
N VAL A 21 3.17 11.53 -13.20
CA VAL A 21 2.12 11.40 -12.18
C VAL A 21 2.72 11.10 -10.81
N VAL A 22 3.64 10.12 -10.73
CA VAL A 22 4.28 9.73 -9.47
C VAL A 22 5.10 10.88 -8.89
N LEU A 23 5.98 11.48 -9.69
CA LEU A 23 6.81 12.60 -9.24
C LEU A 23 5.96 13.84 -8.90
N GLY A 24 4.94 14.12 -9.69
CA GLY A 24 3.99 15.20 -9.43
C GLY A 24 3.26 15.01 -8.11
N ALA A 25 2.77 13.80 -7.83
CA ALA A 25 2.09 13.47 -6.57
C ALA A 25 3.00 13.63 -5.35
N ILE A 26 4.30 13.28 -5.47
CA ILE A 26 5.28 13.41 -4.38
C ILE A 26 5.59 14.88 -4.10
N VAL A 27 5.83 15.68 -5.15
CA VAL A 27 6.28 17.07 -5.00
C VAL A 27 5.14 18.00 -4.61
N TRP A 28 3.90 17.69 -5.02
CA TRP A 28 2.76 18.57 -4.77
C TRP A 28 2.43 18.69 -3.28
N SER A 29 2.15 17.55 -2.62
CA SER A 29 1.71 17.54 -1.23
C SER A 29 1.84 16.16 -0.61
N GLN A 30 1.97 16.13 0.72
CA GLN A 30 1.88 14.91 1.53
C GLN A 30 0.57 14.14 1.27
N TRP A 31 -0.54 14.84 1.12
CA TRP A 31 -1.85 14.25 0.85
C TRP A 31 -1.97 13.64 -0.54
N SER A 32 -1.39 14.28 -1.57
CA SER A 32 -1.38 13.72 -2.93
C SER A 32 -0.52 12.46 -3.01
N PHE A 33 0.61 12.44 -2.30
CA PHE A 33 1.44 11.25 -2.16
C PHE A 33 0.71 10.14 -1.39
N GLY A 34 0.04 10.47 -0.28
CA GLY A 34 -0.80 9.55 0.47
C GLY A 34 -1.93 8.95 -0.39
N ALA A 35 -2.61 9.76 -1.19
CA ALA A 35 -3.65 9.30 -2.11
C ALA A 35 -3.11 8.35 -3.19
N LEU A 36 -1.92 8.64 -3.73
CA LEU A 36 -1.23 7.76 -4.67
C LEU A 36 -0.92 6.40 -4.03
N LEU A 37 -0.32 6.40 -2.83
CA LEU A 37 0.00 5.17 -2.10
C LEU A 37 -1.27 4.37 -1.72
N ALA A 38 -2.35 5.06 -1.33
CA ALA A 38 -3.64 4.43 -1.05
C ALA A 38 -4.21 3.73 -2.30
N ALA A 39 -4.14 4.38 -3.46
CA ALA A 39 -4.58 3.79 -4.72
C ALA A 39 -3.74 2.54 -5.09
N LEU A 40 -2.42 2.62 -4.93
CA LEU A 40 -1.52 1.48 -5.14
C LEU A 40 -1.78 0.35 -4.14
N LEU A 41 -2.08 0.66 -2.88
CA LEU A 41 -2.41 -0.31 -1.86
C LEU A 41 -3.69 -1.08 -2.21
N VAL A 42 -4.75 -0.37 -2.52
CA VAL A 42 -6.04 -0.98 -2.86
C VAL A 42 -5.92 -1.82 -4.14
N GLY A 43 -5.29 -1.27 -5.18
CA GLY A 43 -5.05 -1.98 -6.43
C GLY A 43 -4.17 -3.22 -6.25
N GLY A 44 -3.04 -3.06 -5.57
CA GLY A 44 -2.09 -4.15 -5.31
C GLY A 44 -2.67 -5.27 -4.46
N MET A 45 -3.41 -4.94 -3.40
CA MET A 45 -4.08 -5.95 -2.58
C MET A 45 -5.19 -6.68 -3.35
N TYR A 46 -5.96 -5.94 -4.15
CA TYR A 46 -7.01 -6.54 -4.99
C TYR A 46 -6.40 -7.53 -6.01
N GLU A 47 -5.33 -7.12 -6.66
CA GLU A 47 -4.62 -7.95 -7.62
C GLU A 47 -3.99 -9.18 -6.95
N PHE A 48 -3.29 -8.99 -5.82
CA PHE A 48 -2.71 -10.06 -5.04
C PHE A 48 -3.75 -11.13 -4.65
N TYR A 49 -4.88 -10.71 -4.08
CA TYR A 49 -5.94 -11.65 -3.70
C TYR A 49 -6.64 -12.29 -4.90
N THR A 50 -6.66 -11.62 -6.04
CA THR A 50 -7.21 -12.19 -7.27
C THR A 50 -6.30 -13.28 -7.83
N LEU A 51 -4.98 -13.03 -7.83
CA LEU A 51 -3.98 -14.02 -8.25
C LEU A 51 -3.96 -15.24 -7.32
N ALA A 52 -3.99 -15.00 -6.01
CA ALA A 52 -4.06 -16.06 -5.01
C ALA A 52 -5.33 -16.92 -5.18
N GLY A 53 -6.46 -16.28 -5.49
CA GLY A 53 -7.71 -17.00 -5.79
C GLY A 53 -7.62 -17.90 -7.02
N LYS A 54 -6.88 -17.49 -8.05
CA LYS A 54 -6.63 -18.32 -9.25
C LYS A 54 -5.75 -19.55 -8.95
N GLN A 55 -4.97 -19.51 -7.90
CA GLN A 55 -4.12 -20.62 -7.44
C GLN A 55 -4.86 -21.58 -6.49
N GLY A 56 -6.17 -21.45 -6.32
CA GLY A 56 -6.99 -22.31 -5.46
C GLY A 56 -7.03 -21.87 -3.99
N ASN A 57 -6.41 -20.74 -3.63
CA ASN A 57 -6.54 -20.16 -2.30
C ASN A 57 -7.83 -19.34 -2.20
N ALA A 58 -8.46 -19.32 -1.02
CA ALA A 58 -9.68 -18.56 -0.77
C ALA A 58 -9.46 -17.43 0.25
N PRO A 59 -8.69 -16.35 -0.07
CA PRO A 59 -8.43 -15.27 0.86
C PRO A 59 -9.70 -14.53 1.25
N GLN A 60 -9.72 -13.99 2.46
CA GLN A 60 -10.78 -13.10 2.95
C GLN A 60 -10.54 -11.68 2.43
N ARG A 61 -10.84 -11.42 1.16
CA ARG A 61 -10.50 -10.18 0.44
C ARG A 61 -10.97 -8.92 1.17
N VAL A 62 -12.21 -8.93 1.67
CA VAL A 62 -12.79 -7.75 2.35
C VAL A 62 -12.06 -7.47 3.66
N VAL A 63 -11.85 -8.49 4.48
CA VAL A 63 -11.18 -8.34 5.78
C VAL A 63 -9.74 -7.89 5.59
N GLY A 64 -9.01 -8.51 4.65
CA GLY A 64 -7.65 -8.13 4.31
C GLY A 64 -7.55 -6.69 3.79
N LEU A 65 -8.47 -6.28 2.91
CA LEU A 65 -8.49 -4.92 2.36
C LEU A 65 -8.79 -3.88 3.46
N VAL A 66 -9.76 -4.14 4.31
CA VAL A 66 -10.10 -3.26 5.45
C VAL A 66 -8.90 -3.15 6.39
N ALA A 67 -8.26 -4.26 6.75
CA ALA A 67 -7.07 -4.27 7.59
C ALA A 67 -5.92 -3.46 6.96
N GLY A 68 -5.68 -3.63 5.66
CA GLY A 68 -4.66 -2.88 4.93
C GLY A 68 -4.93 -1.38 4.88
N ILE A 69 -6.17 -0.98 4.62
CA ILE A 69 -6.57 0.44 4.59
C ILE A 69 -6.44 1.05 6.00
N VAL A 70 -6.87 0.35 7.05
CA VAL A 70 -6.73 0.84 8.43
C VAL A 70 -5.27 0.99 8.80
N LEU A 71 -4.43 -0.01 8.50
CA LEU A 71 -2.99 0.06 8.74
C LEU A 71 -2.37 1.27 8.03
N PHE A 72 -2.72 1.49 6.77
CA PHE A 72 -2.24 2.62 5.98
C PHE A 72 -2.70 3.97 6.56
N ALA A 73 -3.99 4.09 6.87
CA ALA A 73 -4.57 5.31 7.41
C ALA A 73 -3.95 5.70 8.75
N LEU A 74 -3.66 4.73 9.62
CA LEU A 74 -2.97 4.96 10.89
C LEU A 74 -1.55 5.49 10.69
N ASN A 75 -0.78 4.89 9.77
CA ASN A 75 0.57 5.34 9.49
C ASN A 75 0.57 6.73 8.83
N LEU A 76 -0.33 6.98 7.90
CA LEU A 76 -0.48 8.29 7.26
C LEU A 76 -0.89 9.35 8.28
N ALA A 77 -1.83 9.03 9.18
CA ALA A 77 -2.27 9.92 10.24
C ALA A 77 -1.14 10.24 11.24
N PHE A 78 -0.33 9.24 11.58
CA PHE A 78 0.79 9.42 12.52
C PHE A 78 1.91 10.30 11.93
N VAL A 79 2.05 10.28 10.60
CA VAL A 79 3.06 11.03 9.84
C VAL A 79 2.61 12.46 9.55
N SER A 80 1.29 12.70 9.46
CA SER A 80 0.75 14.02 9.16
C SER A 80 0.50 14.83 10.44
N ASP A 81 1.29 15.88 10.67
CA ASP A 81 1.14 16.81 11.81
C ASP A 81 -0.21 17.56 11.80
N ASP A 82 -0.94 17.56 10.68
CA ASP A 82 -2.18 18.33 10.50
C ASP A 82 -3.44 17.66 11.09
N ILE A 83 -3.33 16.46 11.68
CA ILE A 83 -4.51 15.75 12.17
C ILE A 83 -4.74 16.01 13.68
N GLU A 84 -5.11 17.22 14.04
CA GLU A 84 -5.81 17.52 15.29
C GLU A 84 -7.16 16.76 15.44
N ILE A 85 -7.67 16.18 14.34
CA ILE A 85 -8.97 15.50 14.29
C ILE A 85 -9.01 14.21 15.12
N LEU A 86 -7.87 13.56 15.35
CA LEU A 86 -7.79 12.28 16.07
C LEU A 86 -7.38 12.44 17.56
N GLY A 87 -7.27 13.66 18.07
CA GLY A 87 -6.80 13.90 19.43
C GLY A 87 -5.32 13.56 19.60
N ASP A 88 -4.97 12.88 20.68
CA ASP A 88 -3.60 12.39 20.86
C ASP A 88 -3.28 11.31 19.82
N ALA A 89 -2.34 11.61 18.90
CA ALA A 89 -1.91 10.69 17.82
C ALA A 89 -1.47 9.33 18.36
N ARG A 90 -0.91 9.27 19.56
CA ARG A 90 -0.55 8.02 20.25
C ARG A 90 -1.79 7.21 20.62
N GLN A 91 -2.86 7.85 21.07
CA GLN A 91 -4.10 7.16 21.44
C GLN A 91 -4.78 6.61 20.19
N ALA A 92 -4.85 7.38 19.10
CA ALA A 92 -5.38 6.94 17.82
C ALA A 92 -4.60 5.74 17.26
N PHE A 93 -3.26 5.79 17.32
CA PHE A 93 -2.41 4.68 16.91
C PHE A 93 -2.63 3.44 17.78
N GLY A 94 -2.72 3.61 19.10
CA GLY A 94 -3.01 2.51 20.03
C GLY A 94 -4.36 1.84 19.76
N CYS A 95 -5.42 2.63 19.54
CA CYS A 95 -6.76 2.13 19.19
C CYS A 95 -6.75 1.38 17.86
N GLY A 96 -6.06 1.91 16.86
CA GLY A 96 -5.96 1.26 15.58
C GLY A 96 -5.16 -0.03 15.61
N LEU A 97 -4.06 -0.06 16.37
CA LEU A 97 -3.31 -1.30 16.60
C LEU A 97 -4.17 -2.34 17.32
N ALA A 98 -4.92 -1.95 18.34
CA ALA A 98 -5.87 -2.83 19.03
C ALA A 98 -6.94 -3.36 18.06
N PHE A 99 -7.46 -2.52 17.17
CA PHE A 99 -8.40 -2.95 16.12
C PHE A 99 -7.77 -3.99 15.19
N LEU A 100 -6.53 -3.77 14.72
CA LEU A 100 -5.82 -4.74 13.88
C LEU A 100 -5.59 -6.07 14.60
N LEU A 101 -5.26 -6.03 15.89
CA LEU A 101 -5.11 -7.24 16.72
C LEU A 101 -6.44 -8.00 16.86
N LEU A 102 -7.56 -7.28 16.98
CA LEU A 102 -8.90 -7.89 17.03
C LEU A 102 -9.34 -8.49 15.69
N LEU A 103 -8.80 -8.00 14.58
CA LEU A 103 -9.07 -8.61 13.27
C LEU A 103 -8.48 -10.02 13.14
N LEU A 104 -7.42 -10.36 13.84
CA LEU A 104 -6.86 -11.72 13.80
C LEU A 104 -7.88 -12.78 14.27
N PRO A 105 -8.43 -12.72 15.51
CA PRO A 105 -9.46 -13.68 15.91
C PRO A 105 -10.72 -13.55 15.05
N ALA A 106 -11.07 -12.35 14.56
CA ALA A 106 -12.20 -12.19 13.65
C ALA A 106 -12.01 -12.93 12.33
N MET A 107 -10.79 -12.98 11.79
CA MET A 107 -10.47 -13.77 10.59
C MET A 107 -10.74 -15.26 10.82
N PHE A 108 -10.35 -15.80 11.99
CA PHE A 108 -10.62 -17.19 12.34
C PHE A 108 -12.12 -17.47 12.47
N ILE A 109 -12.86 -16.58 13.12
CA ILE A 109 -14.32 -16.69 13.27
C ILE A 109 -14.99 -16.63 11.90
N CYS A 110 -14.63 -15.68 11.05
CA CYS A 110 -15.15 -15.58 9.69
C CYS A 110 -14.89 -16.85 8.87
N GLU A 111 -13.72 -17.44 8.99
CA GLU A 111 -13.38 -18.66 8.26
C GLU A 111 -14.16 -19.86 8.74
N LEU A 112 -14.44 -19.94 10.03
CA LEU A 112 -15.29 -20.98 10.60
C LEU A 112 -16.70 -20.98 9.98
N TYR A 113 -17.27 -19.79 9.74
CA TYR A 113 -18.58 -19.65 9.08
C TYR A 113 -18.53 -19.88 7.58
N ARG A 114 -17.40 -19.57 6.93
CA ARG A 114 -17.22 -19.76 5.47
C ARG A 114 -17.16 -21.24 5.07
N ARG A 115 -16.81 -22.16 5.98
CA ARG A 115 -16.66 -23.61 5.71
C ARG A 115 -15.81 -23.92 4.49
N GLY A 116 -14.72 -23.16 4.28
CA GLY A 116 -13.81 -23.38 3.17
C GLY A 116 -13.08 -24.74 3.28
N GLU A 117 -12.69 -25.30 2.15
CA GLU A 117 -11.95 -26.58 2.11
C GLU A 117 -10.60 -26.50 2.81
N ASN A 118 -9.94 -25.31 2.78
CA ASN A 118 -8.64 -25.04 3.38
C ASN A 118 -8.62 -23.74 4.19
N PRO A 119 -9.18 -23.71 5.41
CA PRO A 119 -9.27 -22.52 6.24
C PRO A 119 -7.92 -21.85 6.51
N ALA A 120 -6.90 -22.65 6.83
CA ALA A 120 -5.56 -22.18 7.15
C ALA A 120 -4.89 -21.45 5.95
N SER A 121 -5.09 -21.96 4.73
CA SER A 121 -4.58 -21.33 3.51
C SER A 121 -5.28 -19.99 3.24
N GLY A 122 -6.59 -19.90 3.46
CA GLY A 122 -7.36 -18.67 3.30
C GLY A 122 -6.89 -17.56 4.24
N ILE A 123 -6.74 -17.88 5.52
CA ILE A 123 -6.23 -16.94 6.56
C ILE A 123 -4.78 -16.56 6.24
N GLY A 124 -3.91 -17.54 5.99
CA GLY A 124 -2.49 -17.31 5.69
C GLY A 124 -2.30 -16.39 4.48
N THR A 125 -3.07 -16.62 3.42
CA THR A 125 -3.02 -15.75 2.22
C THR A 125 -3.55 -14.35 2.50
N THR A 126 -4.57 -14.21 3.36
CA THR A 126 -5.08 -12.90 3.77
C THR A 126 -4.02 -12.11 4.54
N ILE A 127 -3.38 -12.73 5.53
CA ILE A 127 -2.30 -12.12 6.30
C ILE A 127 -1.10 -11.79 5.41
N MET A 128 -0.76 -12.69 4.48
CA MET A 128 0.34 -12.46 3.53
C MET A 128 0.12 -11.22 2.67
N GLY A 129 -1.12 -10.98 2.21
CA GLY A 129 -1.46 -9.75 1.48
C GLY A 129 -1.25 -8.48 2.31
N ILE A 130 -1.62 -8.52 3.59
CA ILE A 130 -1.40 -7.40 4.53
C ILE A 130 0.10 -7.17 4.73
N CYS A 131 0.87 -8.22 5.02
CA CYS A 131 2.30 -8.11 5.30
C CYS A 131 3.13 -7.79 4.05
N TYR A 132 2.75 -8.27 2.88
CA TYR A 132 3.53 -8.11 1.65
C TYR A 132 3.17 -6.86 0.86
N VAL A 133 1.91 -6.44 0.88
CA VAL A 133 1.45 -5.28 0.10
C VAL A 133 1.18 -4.08 1.02
N ALA A 134 0.29 -4.25 2.03
CA ALA A 134 -0.15 -3.12 2.81
C ALA A 134 0.94 -2.55 3.73
N LEU A 135 1.70 -3.42 4.40
CA LEU A 135 2.73 -2.98 5.33
C LEU A 135 3.85 -2.17 4.66
N PRO A 136 4.50 -2.63 3.56
CA PRO A 136 5.53 -1.85 2.90
C PRO A 136 5.03 -0.50 2.38
N LEU A 137 3.84 -0.47 1.75
CA LEU A 137 3.26 0.78 1.26
C LEU A 137 2.91 1.75 2.39
N SER A 138 2.45 1.24 3.54
CA SER A 138 2.21 2.07 4.72
C SER A 138 3.50 2.67 5.28
N LEU A 139 4.58 1.90 5.32
CA LEU A 139 5.88 2.37 5.79
C LEU A 139 6.54 3.38 4.84
N MET A 140 6.19 3.38 3.57
CA MET A 140 6.69 4.39 2.62
C MET A 140 6.27 5.82 2.99
N CYS A 141 5.21 6.00 3.79
CA CYS A 141 4.80 7.31 4.30
C CYS A 141 5.90 8.00 5.14
N TYR A 142 6.78 7.23 5.77
CA TYR A 142 7.86 7.76 6.63
C TYR A 142 9.10 8.24 5.88
N ILE A 143 9.30 7.78 4.63
CA ILE A 143 10.50 8.11 3.85
C ILE A 143 10.65 9.63 3.63
N PRO A 144 9.61 10.37 3.22
CA PRO A 144 9.74 11.81 2.98
C PRO A 144 10.01 12.66 4.22
N ILE A 145 9.79 12.11 5.42
CA ILE A 145 10.04 12.82 6.68
C ILE A 145 11.51 12.72 7.09
N GLY A 146 12.18 11.61 6.74
CA GLY A 146 13.62 11.44 6.95
C GLY A 146 14.10 11.67 8.39
N GLY A 147 13.24 11.34 9.38
CA GLY A 147 13.56 11.55 10.80
C GLY A 147 13.43 13.00 11.29
N SER A 148 12.86 13.88 10.47
CA SER A 148 12.49 15.26 10.85
C SER A 148 10.98 15.42 10.73
N ASP A 149 10.37 16.18 11.62
CA ASP A 149 8.91 16.38 11.65
C ASP A 149 8.37 17.23 10.47
N THR A 150 9.17 17.41 9.42
CA THR A 150 8.81 18.21 8.25
C THR A 150 8.81 17.39 6.97
N TRP A 151 7.81 17.62 6.13
CA TRP A 151 7.69 17.01 4.81
C TRP A 151 8.81 17.44 3.88
N LYS A 152 9.62 16.49 3.42
CA LYS A 152 10.75 16.68 2.49
C LYS A 152 10.59 15.77 1.27
N PRO A 153 9.83 16.20 0.26
CA PRO A 153 9.54 15.36 -0.91
C PRO A 153 10.79 14.91 -1.66
N TRP A 154 11.86 15.71 -1.60
CA TRP A 154 13.13 15.40 -2.29
C TRP A 154 13.80 14.14 -1.79
N ILE A 155 13.56 13.72 -0.55
CA ILE A 155 14.09 12.45 -0.02
C ILE A 155 13.45 11.28 -0.76
N MET A 156 12.13 11.32 -0.97
CA MET A 156 11.42 10.29 -1.71
C MET A 156 11.78 10.28 -3.19
N VAL A 157 11.94 11.46 -3.79
CA VAL A 157 12.42 11.60 -5.16
C VAL A 157 13.81 10.97 -5.32
N ALA A 158 14.74 11.28 -4.42
CA ALA A 158 16.07 10.68 -4.43
C ALA A 158 16.02 9.15 -4.28
N TYR A 159 15.17 8.64 -3.40
CA TYR A 159 14.97 7.20 -3.22
C TYR A 159 14.51 6.52 -4.51
N ILE A 160 13.53 7.10 -5.22
CA ILE A 160 13.06 6.58 -6.52
C ILE A 160 14.18 6.63 -7.57
N PHE A 161 14.95 7.72 -7.62
CA PHE A 161 16.06 7.81 -8.57
C PHE A 161 17.14 6.76 -8.31
N ILE A 162 17.43 6.44 -7.04
CA ILE A 162 18.37 5.37 -6.68
C ILE A 162 17.86 4.01 -7.17
N ILE A 163 16.57 3.72 -6.99
CA ILE A 163 15.96 2.47 -7.49
C ILE A 163 16.07 2.41 -9.02
N TRP A 164 15.68 3.49 -9.72
CA TRP A 164 15.74 3.53 -11.18
C TRP A 164 17.17 3.41 -11.70
N ALA A 165 18.12 4.04 -11.05
CA ALA A 165 19.53 3.90 -11.41
C ALA A 165 19.97 2.44 -11.24
N ASN A 166 19.63 1.81 -10.13
CA ASN A 166 19.95 0.40 -9.90
C ASN A 166 19.35 -0.51 -10.98
N ASP A 167 18.08 -0.30 -11.37
CA ASP A 167 17.43 -1.09 -12.42
C ASP A 167 18.06 -0.91 -13.82
N VAL A 168 18.60 0.26 -14.09
CA VAL A 168 19.27 0.55 -15.38
C VAL A 168 20.68 -0.05 -15.43
N PHE A 169 21.39 -0.09 -14.29
CA PHE A 169 22.79 -0.55 -14.23
C PHE A 169 22.93 -2.03 -13.81
N ALA A 170 21.85 -2.71 -13.39
CA ALA A 170 21.81 -4.14 -13.08
C ALA A 170 21.62 -5.01 -14.33
#